data_6066520673bba2d1c3e62bfa2f70979e
#
_entry.id   6066520673bba2d1c3e62bfa2f70979e
#
_cell.length_a   1.000
_cell.length_b   1.000
_cell.length_c   1.000
_cell.angle_alpha   90.00
_cell.angle_beta   90.00
_cell.angle_gamma   90.00
#
_symmetry.space_group_name_H-M   'P 1'
#
loop_
_entity.id
_entity.type
_entity.pdbx_description
1 polymer ?
#
loop_
_entity_poly.entity_id
_entity_poly.type
_entity_poly.pdbx_seq_one_letter_code
_entity_poly.pdbx_strand_id
1 'polypeptide(L)'
;MQIPCIVHGTAAGESVLKLYMFEHCSLCFRVRMIAALKRRHLQETVVLDDDSDTMIGLVGKRVIRILVKDDGQAMLESMDMVEYVDGLGARVLTGPQRGDVGAWADRIVAKIAPLTMPRYPLLGLPEFATIATIAALDHYNLRKRKVFGDFVELRANTRHHIKELMPDLEELDRLIESPLAVNGELSLDDIRVLPLLRSAAIVKGLRFPQKVRDYFEAMMSRIGYQPLPAI
;
A
#
# COMPACT_ATOMS: atom_id res chain seq x y z
N MET A 1 -8.60 29.03 7.85
CA MET A 1 -8.36 28.52 9.23
C MET A 1 -7.34 27.40 9.10
N GLN A 2 -6.06 27.75 9.30
CA GLN A 2 -4.91 26.84 9.15
C GLN A 2 -4.83 25.94 10.38
N ILE A 3 -4.86 24.62 10.17
CA ILE A 3 -4.58 23.63 11.23
C ILE A 3 -3.06 23.59 11.40
N PRO A 4 -2.52 23.79 12.61
CA PRO A 4 -1.09 23.73 12.81
C PRO A 4 -0.59 22.28 12.70
N CYS A 5 0.35 22.05 11.78
CA CYS A 5 1.17 20.83 11.74
C CYS A 5 1.96 20.77 13.05
N ILE A 6 1.65 19.79 13.91
CA ILE A 6 2.48 19.51 15.08
C ILE A 6 3.76 18.83 14.58
N VAL A 7 4.81 19.61 14.40
CA VAL A 7 6.14 19.11 14.17
C VAL A 7 6.66 18.57 15.52
N HIS A 8 6.58 17.27 15.72
CA HIS A 8 7.28 16.62 16.83
C HIS A 8 8.77 16.74 16.54
N GLY A 9 9.48 17.48 17.38
CA GLY A 9 10.92 17.65 17.29
C GLY A 9 11.62 16.28 17.27
N THR A 10 12.45 16.05 16.26
CA THR A 10 13.32 14.88 16.16
C THR A 10 14.33 14.92 17.31
N ALA A 11 14.35 13.88 18.15
CA ALA A 11 15.42 13.66 19.10
C ALA A 11 16.73 13.48 18.32
N ALA A 12 17.80 14.14 18.76
CA ALA A 12 19.11 14.07 18.13
C ALA A 12 19.59 12.61 18.11
N GLY A 13 19.69 12.00 16.90
CA GLY A 13 20.15 10.62 16.70
C GLY A 13 19.15 9.65 16.05
N GLU A 14 17.94 10.05 15.74
CA GLU A 14 17.01 9.17 14.99
C GLU A 14 17.38 9.13 13.51
N SER A 15 17.59 7.91 13.03
CA SER A 15 17.85 7.60 11.64
C SER A 15 16.68 8.04 10.73
N VAL A 16 16.98 8.79 9.67
CA VAL A 16 15.96 9.27 8.72
C VAL A 16 15.87 8.32 7.55
N LEU A 17 14.89 7.44 7.58
CA LEU A 17 14.57 6.58 6.44
C LEU A 17 13.87 7.39 5.36
N LYS A 18 14.28 7.24 4.08
CA LYS A 18 13.66 7.91 2.94
C LYS A 18 13.00 6.90 2.02
N LEU A 19 11.69 7.01 1.81
CA LEU A 19 10.95 6.14 0.90
C LEU A 19 10.52 6.91 -0.36
N TYR A 20 11.04 6.50 -1.51
CA TYR A 20 10.55 6.93 -2.82
C TYR A 20 9.44 5.97 -3.26
N MET A 21 8.26 6.52 -3.56
CA MET A 21 7.06 5.71 -3.69
C MET A 21 6.03 6.28 -4.66
N PHE A 22 5.01 5.48 -4.97
CA PHE A 22 3.70 5.93 -5.47
C PHE A 22 2.67 5.82 -4.35
N GLU A 23 1.76 6.80 -4.26
CA GLU A 23 0.72 6.80 -3.22
C GLU A 23 -0.22 5.59 -3.33
N HIS A 24 -0.56 5.17 -4.56
CA HIS A 24 -1.42 4.01 -4.79
C HIS A 24 -0.75 2.65 -4.56
N CYS A 25 0.58 2.61 -4.42
CA CYS A 25 1.32 1.35 -4.42
C CYS A 25 1.15 0.57 -3.11
N SER A 26 0.50 -0.59 -3.17
CA SER A 26 0.31 -1.48 -2.01
C SER A 26 1.63 -1.97 -1.41
N LEU A 27 2.65 -2.19 -2.26
CA LEU A 27 3.98 -2.62 -1.80
C LEU A 27 4.75 -1.50 -1.09
N CYS A 28 4.56 -0.25 -1.53
CA CYS A 28 5.08 0.92 -0.82
C CYS A 28 4.38 1.09 0.53
N PHE A 29 3.08 0.82 0.57
CA PHE A 29 2.29 0.92 1.80
C PHE A 29 2.72 -0.09 2.87
N ARG A 30 3.30 -1.24 2.51
CA ARG A 30 3.93 -2.16 3.49
C ARG A 30 5.00 -1.47 4.33
N VAL A 31 5.85 -0.68 3.68
CA VAL A 31 6.95 0.04 4.36
C VAL A 31 6.40 1.18 5.23
N ARG A 32 5.41 1.90 4.72
CA ARG A 32 4.70 2.94 5.48
C ARG A 32 4.04 2.36 6.73
N MET A 33 3.38 1.23 6.58
CA MET A 33 2.71 0.52 7.68
C MET A 33 3.69 0.13 8.79
N ILE A 34 4.80 -0.54 8.46
CA ILE A 34 5.76 -0.93 9.50
C ILE A 34 6.43 0.27 10.15
N ALA A 35 6.76 1.32 9.40
CA ALA A 35 7.31 2.54 9.98
C ALA A 35 6.33 3.19 10.98
N ALA A 36 5.04 3.25 10.63
CA ALA A 36 3.98 3.77 11.52
C ALA A 36 3.80 2.91 12.78
N LEU A 37 3.74 1.57 12.64
CA LEU A 37 3.63 0.64 13.77
C LEU A 37 4.82 0.78 14.75
N LYS A 38 6.02 1.05 14.21
CA LYS A 38 7.26 1.29 14.97
C LYS A 38 7.38 2.74 15.45
N ARG A 39 6.47 3.63 15.09
CA ARG A 39 6.57 5.09 15.34
C ARG A 39 7.88 5.69 14.84
N ARG A 40 8.41 5.15 13.71
CA ARG A 40 9.62 5.64 13.07
C ARG A 40 9.28 6.74 12.07
N HIS A 41 10.11 7.77 12.07
CA HIS A 41 9.99 8.82 11.05
C HIS A 41 10.40 8.28 9.69
N LEU A 42 9.48 8.41 8.73
CA LEU A 42 9.69 8.03 7.33
C LEU A 42 9.53 9.28 6.47
N GLN A 43 10.60 9.72 5.83
CA GLN A 43 10.53 10.77 4.83
C GLN A 43 9.97 10.18 3.53
N GLU A 44 8.73 10.50 3.21
CA GLU A 44 8.05 10.02 2.02
C GLU A 44 8.26 10.98 0.85
N THR A 45 8.69 10.47 -0.32
CA THR A 45 8.83 11.21 -1.56
C THR A 45 7.99 10.52 -2.62
N VAL A 46 6.92 11.17 -3.06
CA VAL A 46 6.12 10.67 -4.18
C VAL A 46 6.86 10.99 -5.48
N VAL A 47 7.12 9.95 -6.26
CA VAL A 47 7.76 10.03 -7.59
C VAL A 47 6.67 10.05 -8.65
N LEU A 48 6.86 10.74 -9.77
CA LEU A 48 5.94 10.67 -10.90
C LEU A 48 6.05 9.29 -11.59
N ASP A 49 4.95 8.80 -12.16
CA ASP A 49 4.96 7.46 -12.78
C ASP A 49 5.92 7.35 -13.99
N ASP A 50 6.21 8.45 -14.64
CA ASP A 50 7.16 8.55 -15.77
C ASP A 50 8.57 9.03 -15.39
N ASP A 51 8.82 9.41 -14.12
CA ASP A 51 10.12 9.88 -13.64
C ASP A 51 11.11 8.71 -13.50
N SER A 52 11.64 8.31 -14.66
CA SER A 52 12.69 7.28 -14.70
C SER A 52 14.04 7.79 -14.19
N ASP A 53 14.31 9.08 -14.34
CA ASP A 53 15.62 9.67 -14.04
C ASP A 53 15.90 9.64 -12.55
N THR A 54 14.94 9.98 -11.71
CA THR A 54 15.04 9.84 -10.24
C THR A 54 15.34 8.40 -9.85
N MET A 55 14.62 7.42 -10.41
CA MET A 55 14.81 6.01 -10.07
C MET A 55 16.17 5.49 -10.54
N ILE A 56 16.57 5.82 -11.77
CA ILE A 56 17.87 5.41 -12.33
C ILE A 56 19.01 6.06 -11.57
N GLY A 57 18.88 7.34 -11.23
CA GLY A 57 19.88 8.08 -10.45
C GLY A 57 20.12 7.47 -9.06
N LEU A 58 19.07 6.93 -8.43
CA LEU A 58 19.16 6.33 -7.10
C LEU A 58 19.71 4.90 -7.12
N VAL A 59 19.30 4.07 -8.09
CA VAL A 59 19.55 2.61 -8.05
C VAL A 59 19.94 2.00 -9.39
N GLY A 60 20.22 2.80 -10.41
CA GLY A 60 20.68 2.34 -11.72
C GLY A 60 19.61 1.68 -12.60
N LYS A 61 18.37 1.62 -12.15
CA LYS A 61 17.25 1.01 -12.89
C LYS A 61 15.92 1.64 -12.56
N ARG A 62 14.96 1.53 -13.49
CA ARG A 62 13.59 1.98 -13.28
C ARG A 62 12.82 1.00 -12.39
N VAL A 63 12.66 1.35 -11.13
CA VAL A 63 11.93 0.57 -10.12
C VAL A 63 11.34 1.49 -9.06
N ILE A 64 10.17 1.20 -8.59
CA ILE A 64 9.55 1.75 -7.39
C ILE A 64 9.04 0.56 -6.58
N ARG A 65 9.28 0.53 -5.33
CA ARG A 65 9.68 1.31 -4.20
C ARG A 65 11.21 1.37 -4.02
N ILE A 66 11.71 2.44 -3.43
CA ILE A 66 13.13 2.52 -3.03
C ILE A 66 13.16 3.05 -1.60
N LEU A 67 13.70 2.28 -0.67
CA LEU A 67 13.99 2.72 0.69
C LEU A 67 15.48 3.01 0.80
N VAL A 68 15.83 4.25 1.09
CA VAL A 68 17.22 4.66 1.36
C VAL A 68 17.42 4.71 2.87
N LYS A 69 18.38 3.94 3.37
CA LYS A 69 18.81 3.88 4.77
C LYS A 69 19.71 5.07 5.12
N ASP A 70 20.02 5.23 6.41
CA ASP A 70 20.87 6.32 6.91
C ASP A 70 22.28 6.26 6.35
N ASP A 71 22.79 5.05 6.08
CA ASP A 71 24.11 4.82 5.49
C ASP A 71 24.15 5.08 3.96
N GLY A 72 23.03 5.54 3.38
CA GLY A 72 22.88 5.80 1.95
C GLY A 72 22.60 4.57 1.11
N GLN A 73 22.57 3.36 1.68
CA GLN A 73 22.25 2.15 0.92
C GLN A 73 20.77 2.09 0.57
N ALA A 74 20.46 1.68 -0.65
CA ALA A 74 19.09 1.52 -1.14
C ALA A 74 18.63 0.05 -1.06
N MET A 75 17.38 -0.13 -0.63
CA MET A 75 16.67 -1.42 -0.65
C MET A 75 15.53 -1.35 -1.67
N LEU A 76 15.23 -2.48 -2.32
CA LEU A 76 14.24 -2.56 -3.41
C LEU A 76 13.10 -3.53 -3.15
N GLU A 77 13.30 -4.54 -2.28
CA GLU A 77 12.25 -5.52 -1.98
C GLU A 77 11.48 -5.13 -0.72
N SER A 78 10.14 -5.05 -0.86
CA SER A 78 9.29 -4.50 0.20
C SER A 78 9.31 -5.32 1.49
N MET A 79 9.42 -6.63 1.39
CA MET A 79 9.46 -7.47 2.60
C MET A 79 10.80 -7.36 3.30
N ASP A 80 11.92 -7.24 2.56
CA ASP A 80 13.24 -6.98 3.15
C ASP A 80 13.27 -5.60 3.84
N MET A 81 12.63 -4.59 3.25
CA MET A 81 12.45 -3.28 3.88
C MET A 81 11.66 -3.38 5.18
N VAL A 82 10.57 -4.17 5.18
CA VAL A 82 9.76 -4.41 6.39
C VAL A 82 10.59 -5.07 7.49
N GLU A 83 11.31 -6.13 7.14
CA GLU A 83 12.22 -6.83 8.07
C GLU A 83 13.29 -5.90 8.63
N TYR A 84 13.91 -5.08 7.78
CA TYR A 84 14.90 -4.10 8.18
C TYR A 84 14.31 -3.09 9.17
N VAL A 85 13.18 -2.47 8.83
CA VAL A 85 12.54 -1.46 9.69
C VAL A 85 12.05 -2.08 10.99
N ASP A 86 11.48 -3.29 10.96
CA ASP A 86 11.07 -3.99 12.18
C ASP A 86 12.24 -4.37 13.07
N GLY A 87 13.41 -4.64 12.49
CA GLY A 87 14.67 -4.90 13.20
C GLY A 87 15.28 -3.69 13.89
N LEU A 88 14.84 -2.46 13.58
CA LEU A 88 15.32 -1.24 14.24
C LEU A 88 14.73 -1.10 15.66
N GLY A 89 15.40 -1.65 16.64
CA GLY A 89 14.96 -1.73 18.04
C GLY A 89 14.03 -2.93 18.28
N ALA A 90 13.17 -2.85 19.30
CA ALA A 90 12.27 -3.96 19.63
C ALA A 90 11.30 -4.26 18.46
N ARG A 91 11.20 -5.53 18.05
CA ARG A 91 10.30 -5.97 17.00
C ARG A 91 8.84 -5.81 17.43
N VAL A 92 7.97 -5.47 16.46
CA VAL A 92 6.52 -5.39 16.65
C VAL A 92 5.76 -6.49 15.89
N LEU A 93 6.39 -7.11 14.89
CA LEU A 93 5.83 -8.23 14.15
C LEU A 93 6.25 -9.54 14.83
N THR A 94 5.62 -9.88 15.93
CA THR A 94 5.96 -11.03 16.80
C THR A 94 5.00 -12.21 16.63
N GLY A 95 3.85 -11.98 16.00
CA GLY A 95 2.85 -13.01 15.77
C GLY A 95 3.26 -14.05 14.72
N PRO A 96 2.62 -15.21 14.74
CA PRO A 96 2.90 -16.28 13.77
C PRO A 96 2.45 -15.88 12.35
N GLN A 97 3.13 -16.42 11.35
CA GLN A 97 2.67 -16.40 9.96
C GLN A 97 1.84 -17.65 9.69
N ARG A 98 0.78 -17.50 8.92
CA ARG A 98 -0.10 -18.58 8.51
C ARG A 98 -0.06 -18.78 7.01
N GLY A 99 0.16 -20.04 6.59
CA GLY A 99 0.22 -20.39 5.17
C GLY A 99 -1.06 -20.12 4.38
N ASP A 100 -2.23 -20.25 5.03
CA ASP A 100 -3.54 -19.97 4.43
C ASP A 100 -3.75 -18.46 4.18
N VAL A 101 -3.32 -17.59 5.11
CA VAL A 101 -3.35 -16.13 4.94
C VAL A 101 -2.37 -15.69 3.84
N GLY A 102 -1.16 -16.27 3.82
CA GLY A 102 -0.19 -16.03 2.76
C GLY A 102 -0.74 -16.41 1.37
N ALA A 103 -1.31 -17.60 1.24
CA ALA A 103 -1.93 -18.08 0.00
C ALA A 103 -3.12 -17.20 -0.44
N TRP A 104 -3.93 -16.73 0.52
CA TRP A 104 -4.98 -15.74 0.25
C TRP A 104 -4.41 -14.46 -0.31
N ALA A 105 -3.39 -13.89 0.34
CA ALA A 105 -2.77 -12.62 -0.08
C ALA A 105 -2.16 -12.71 -1.49
N ASP A 106 -1.55 -13.82 -1.85
CA ASP A 106 -0.97 -14.03 -3.19
C ASP A 106 -2.06 -14.15 -4.27
N ARG A 107 -3.15 -14.86 -3.98
CA ARG A 107 -4.25 -15.11 -4.91
C ARG A 107 -5.09 -13.85 -5.18
N ILE A 108 -5.35 -13.05 -4.14
CA ILE A 108 -6.28 -11.91 -4.23
C ILE A 108 -5.78 -10.79 -5.14
N VAL A 109 -4.48 -10.65 -5.33
CA VAL A 109 -3.87 -9.57 -6.15
C VAL A 109 -4.44 -9.55 -7.55
N ALA A 110 -4.57 -10.71 -8.19
CA ALA A 110 -5.11 -10.82 -9.55
C ALA A 110 -6.58 -10.41 -9.65
N LYS A 111 -7.37 -10.62 -8.59
CA LYS A 111 -8.80 -10.27 -8.53
C LYS A 111 -9.03 -8.80 -8.18
N ILE A 112 -8.15 -8.20 -7.38
CA ILE A 112 -8.20 -6.77 -7.03
C ILE A 112 -7.76 -5.89 -8.20
N ALA A 113 -6.77 -6.31 -8.98
CA ALA A 113 -6.16 -5.50 -10.02
C ALA A 113 -7.15 -4.97 -11.08
N PRO A 114 -8.09 -5.76 -11.65
CA PRO A 114 -9.10 -5.24 -12.59
C PRO A 114 -10.00 -4.15 -12.00
N LEU A 115 -10.20 -4.18 -10.69
CA LEU A 115 -11.00 -3.19 -9.98
C LEU A 115 -10.22 -1.91 -9.68
N THR A 116 -8.94 -2.01 -9.36
CA THR A 116 -8.15 -0.89 -8.82
C THR A 116 -7.34 -0.16 -9.89
N MET A 117 -6.71 -0.88 -10.81
CA MET A 117 -5.85 -0.27 -11.84
C MET A 117 -6.56 0.79 -12.68
N PRO A 118 -7.83 0.62 -13.12
CA PRO A 118 -8.53 1.67 -13.87
C PRO A 118 -9.03 2.83 -13.00
N ARG A 119 -8.90 2.75 -11.67
CA ARG A 119 -9.39 3.77 -10.73
C ARG A 119 -8.28 4.67 -10.21
N TYR A 120 -7.07 4.17 -10.04
CA TYR A 120 -5.95 5.00 -9.53
C TYR A 120 -5.76 6.32 -10.28
N PRO A 121 -5.80 6.37 -11.63
CA PRO A 121 -5.69 7.62 -12.35
C PRO A 121 -6.80 8.66 -12.08
N LEU A 122 -7.93 8.20 -11.54
CA LEU A 122 -9.12 9.04 -11.29
C LEU A 122 -9.14 9.61 -9.86
N LEU A 123 -8.22 9.18 -9.00
CA LEU A 123 -8.20 9.58 -7.58
C LEU A 123 -7.53 10.94 -7.32
N GLY A 124 -6.92 11.55 -8.33
CA GLY A 124 -6.18 12.81 -8.14
C GLY A 124 -4.93 12.64 -7.26
N LEU A 125 -4.31 11.46 -7.30
CA LEU A 125 -3.13 11.17 -6.49
C LEU A 125 -1.92 11.98 -6.94
N PRO A 126 -0.96 12.28 -6.03
CA PRO A 126 0.17 13.16 -6.32
C PRO A 126 0.99 12.76 -7.54
N GLU A 127 1.17 11.46 -7.79
CA GLU A 127 1.87 10.93 -8.97
C GLU A 127 1.17 11.20 -10.30
N PHE A 128 -0.11 11.66 -10.26
CA PHE A 128 -0.94 11.95 -11.45
C PHE A 128 -1.58 13.35 -11.43
N ALA A 129 -1.46 14.13 -10.34
CA ALA A 129 -2.39 15.19 -10.00
C ALA A 129 -2.12 16.57 -10.62
N THR A 130 -1.01 16.80 -11.32
CA THR A 130 -0.63 18.13 -11.82
C THR A 130 -0.55 18.18 -13.35
N ILE A 131 -0.57 19.39 -13.91
CA ILE A 131 -0.36 19.59 -15.35
C ILE A 131 0.99 18.99 -15.80
N ALA A 132 2.02 19.07 -14.96
CA ALA A 132 3.31 18.43 -15.18
C ALA A 132 3.23 16.89 -15.19
N THR A 133 2.13 16.30 -14.73
CA THR A 133 1.92 14.86 -14.63
C THR A 133 1.06 14.26 -15.74
N ILE A 134 0.70 15.01 -16.78
CA ILE A 134 -0.05 14.46 -17.93
C ILE A 134 0.75 13.31 -18.55
N ALA A 135 2.06 13.47 -18.71
CA ALA A 135 2.94 12.42 -19.21
C ALA A 135 2.96 11.20 -18.27
N ALA A 136 2.99 11.40 -16.94
CA ALA A 136 2.91 10.33 -15.95
C ALA A 136 1.58 9.56 -16.05
N LEU A 137 0.47 10.27 -16.23
CA LEU A 137 -0.85 9.67 -16.40
C LEU A 137 -0.92 8.83 -17.67
N ASP A 138 -0.46 9.37 -18.80
CA ASP A 138 -0.43 8.65 -20.07
C ASP A 138 0.50 7.44 -20.01
N HIS A 139 1.67 7.59 -19.39
CA HIS A 139 2.62 6.51 -19.18
C HIS A 139 2.00 5.37 -18.35
N TYR A 140 1.33 5.70 -17.23
CA TYR A 140 0.61 4.73 -16.42
C TYR A 140 -0.46 4.01 -17.24
N ASN A 141 -1.35 4.76 -17.91
CA ASN A 141 -2.44 4.21 -18.69
C ASN A 141 -1.93 3.27 -19.79
N LEU A 142 -0.93 3.68 -20.56
CA LEU A 142 -0.35 2.89 -21.64
C LEU A 142 0.22 1.56 -21.13
N ARG A 143 1.00 1.61 -20.05
CA ARG A 143 1.66 0.45 -19.46
C ARG A 143 0.66 -0.51 -18.83
N LYS A 144 -0.31 0.01 -18.08
CA LYS A 144 -1.26 -0.82 -17.34
C LYS A 144 -2.33 -1.42 -18.26
N ARG A 145 -2.81 -0.68 -19.26
CA ARG A 145 -3.76 -1.22 -20.24
C ARG A 145 -3.20 -2.36 -21.08
N LYS A 146 -1.90 -2.41 -21.33
CA LYS A 146 -1.25 -3.55 -21.98
C LYS A 146 -1.35 -4.85 -21.16
N VAL A 147 -1.40 -4.74 -19.84
CA VAL A 147 -1.43 -5.90 -18.93
C VAL A 147 -2.87 -6.28 -18.55
N PHE A 148 -3.72 -5.30 -18.27
CA PHE A 148 -5.04 -5.51 -17.67
C PHE A 148 -6.20 -5.31 -18.65
N GLY A 149 -5.96 -4.79 -19.85
CA GLY A 149 -7.00 -4.51 -20.85
C GLY A 149 -7.56 -3.09 -20.75
N ASP A 150 -8.69 -2.87 -21.44
CA ASP A 150 -9.31 -1.55 -21.53
C ASP A 150 -9.93 -1.11 -20.19
N PHE A 151 -9.56 0.06 -19.72
CA PHE A 151 -10.01 0.59 -18.43
C PHE A 151 -11.50 0.98 -18.39
N VAL A 152 -12.09 1.30 -19.55
CA VAL A 152 -13.54 1.58 -19.64
C VAL A 152 -14.31 0.29 -19.45
N GLU A 153 -13.90 -0.78 -20.15
CA GLU A 153 -14.52 -2.11 -20.03
C GLU A 153 -14.36 -2.67 -18.61
N LEU A 154 -13.19 -2.57 -18.01
CA LEU A 154 -12.96 -3.01 -16.63
C LEU A 154 -13.88 -2.30 -15.64
N ARG A 155 -14.07 -0.98 -15.79
CA ARG A 155 -15.02 -0.24 -14.94
C ARG A 155 -16.48 -0.59 -15.22
N ALA A 156 -16.85 -0.80 -16.46
CA ALA A 156 -18.20 -1.25 -16.81
C ALA A 156 -18.54 -2.61 -16.18
N ASN A 157 -17.54 -3.50 -16.07
CA ASN A 157 -17.66 -4.82 -15.47
C ASN A 157 -17.43 -4.86 -13.94
N THR A 158 -17.43 -3.71 -13.26
CA THR A 158 -17.16 -3.61 -11.80
C THR A 158 -18.00 -4.58 -10.98
N ARG A 159 -19.32 -4.70 -11.26
CA ARG A 159 -20.21 -5.61 -10.50
C ARG A 159 -19.81 -7.08 -10.64
N HIS A 160 -19.38 -7.47 -11.82
CA HIS A 160 -18.87 -8.82 -12.08
C HIS A 160 -17.59 -9.09 -11.28
N HIS A 161 -16.61 -8.21 -11.35
CA HIS A 161 -15.36 -8.35 -10.59
C HIS A 161 -15.57 -8.32 -9.09
N ILE A 162 -16.50 -7.51 -8.57
CA ILE A 162 -16.88 -7.55 -7.15
C ILE A 162 -17.45 -8.93 -6.79
N LYS A 163 -18.34 -9.49 -7.62
CA LYS A 163 -18.92 -10.81 -7.37
C LYS A 163 -17.86 -11.92 -7.34
N GLU A 164 -16.84 -11.84 -8.19
CA GLU A 164 -15.73 -12.78 -8.21
C GLU A 164 -14.77 -12.61 -7.00
N LEU A 165 -14.70 -11.40 -6.44
CA LEU A 165 -13.86 -11.08 -5.28
C LEU A 165 -14.52 -11.48 -3.95
N MET A 166 -15.85 -11.43 -3.87
CA MET A 166 -16.57 -11.63 -2.59
C MET A 166 -16.25 -12.94 -1.87
N PRO A 167 -16.16 -14.11 -2.54
CA PRO A 167 -15.81 -15.36 -1.86
C PRO A 167 -14.44 -15.31 -1.15
N ASP A 168 -13.46 -14.61 -1.73
CA ASP A 168 -12.14 -14.43 -1.09
C ASP A 168 -12.20 -13.49 0.11
N LEU A 169 -13.04 -12.46 0.07
CA LEU A 169 -13.25 -11.57 1.21
C LEU A 169 -14.00 -12.30 2.35
N GLU A 170 -14.96 -13.17 2.02
CA GLU A 170 -15.64 -14.03 2.99
C GLU A 170 -14.69 -15.08 3.59
N GLU A 171 -13.72 -15.58 2.81
CA GLU A 171 -12.65 -16.43 3.32
C GLU A 171 -11.77 -15.66 4.31
N LEU A 172 -11.32 -14.45 3.96
CA LEU A 172 -10.55 -13.61 4.87
C LEU A 172 -11.31 -13.28 6.16
N ASP A 173 -12.63 -13.06 6.05
CA ASP A 173 -13.48 -12.82 7.23
C ASP A 173 -13.42 -13.96 8.25
N ARG A 174 -13.35 -15.22 7.76
CA ARG A 174 -13.16 -16.40 8.61
C ARG A 174 -11.73 -16.51 9.17
N LEU A 175 -10.73 -16.05 8.43
CA LEU A 175 -9.32 -16.14 8.82
C LEU A 175 -8.93 -15.10 9.87
N ILE A 176 -9.59 -13.93 9.89
CA ILE A 176 -9.28 -12.87 10.87
C ILE A 176 -9.69 -13.27 12.26
N GLU A 177 -8.73 -13.26 13.20
CA GLU A 177 -8.90 -13.58 14.60
C GLU A 177 -9.17 -12.35 15.48
N SER A 178 -8.61 -11.18 15.10
CA SER A 178 -8.74 -9.94 15.86
C SER A 178 -8.85 -8.72 14.94
N PRO A 179 -9.58 -7.67 15.33
CA PRO A 179 -9.57 -6.40 14.59
C PRO A 179 -8.20 -5.70 14.61
N LEU A 180 -7.27 -6.10 15.47
CA LEU A 180 -5.94 -5.48 15.59
C LEU A 180 -4.82 -6.32 14.99
N ALA A 181 -5.10 -7.55 14.57
CA ALA A 181 -4.15 -8.44 13.92
C ALA A 181 -4.87 -9.64 13.29
N VAL A 182 -4.49 -10.01 12.07
CA VAL A 182 -5.11 -11.15 11.36
C VAL A 182 -4.98 -12.44 12.17
N ASN A 183 -3.83 -12.67 12.81
CA ASN A 183 -3.49 -13.89 13.54
C ASN A 183 -3.53 -13.69 15.08
N GLY A 184 -4.36 -12.77 15.59
CA GLY A 184 -4.43 -12.43 17.02
C GLY A 184 -3.28 -11.54 17.50
N GLU A 185 -2.09 -11.72 16.95
CA GLU A 185 -0.90 -10.89 17.18
C GLU A 185 -0.36 -10.37 15.86
N LEU A 186 0.23 -9.15 15.88
CA LEU A 186 0.82 -8.53 14.67
C LEU A 186 1.91 -9.41 14.08
N SER A 187 1.79 -9.66 12.78
CA SER A 187 2.67 -10.53 12.02
C SER A 187 2.95 -9.97 10.62
N LEU A 188 3.81 -10.66 9.86
CA LEU A 188 4.03 -10.33 8.45
C LEU A 188 2.77 -10.51 7.60
N ASP A 189 1.79 -11.28 8.05
CA ASP A 189 0.52 -11.44 7.35
C ASP A 189 -0.29 -10.14 7.37
N ASP A 190 -0.26 -9.35 8.45
CA ASP A 190 -0.88 -8.03 8.51
C ASP A 190 -0.26 -7.08 7.47
N ILE A 191 1.06 -7.15 7.31
CA ILE A 191 1.80 -6.37 6.30
C ILE A 191 1.41 -6.77 4.87
N ARG A 192 0.97 -8.01 4.64
CA ARG A 192 0.48 -8.46 3.34
C ARG A 192 -0.99 -8.10 3.12
N VAL A 193 -1.83 -8.28 4.12
CA VAL A 193 -3.29 -8.15 4.02
C VAL A 193 -3.74 -6.69 3.97
N LEU A 194 -3.34 -5.85 4.92
CA LEU A 194 -3.86 -4.47 5.03
C LEU A 194 -3.64 -3.63 3.77
N PRO A 195 -2.46 -3.63 3.11
CA PRO A 195 -2.26 -2.88 1.87
C PRO A 195 -3.17 -3.31 0.71
N LEU A 196 -3.54 -4.59 0.65
CA LEU A 196 -4.46 -5.11 -0.36
C LEU A 196 -5.90 -4.66 -0.09
N LEU A 197 -6.32 -4.65 1.19
CA LEU A 197 -7.62 -4.10 1.58
C LEU A 197 -7.68 -2.59 1.32
N ARG A 198 -6.61 -1.83 1.61
CA ARG A 198 -6.51 -0.40 1.28
C ARG A 198 -6.71 -0.17 -0.22
N SER A 199 -6.11 -1.01 -1.05
CA SER A 199 -6.32 -0.96 -2.50
C SER A 199 -7.76 -1.26 -2.88
N ALA A 200 -8.36 -2.31 -2.33
CA ALA A 200 -9.74 -2.70 -2.62
C ALA A 200 -10.77 -1.66 -2.14
N ALA A 201 -10.49 -0.95 -1.06
CA ALA A 201 -11.39 0.04 -0.46
C ALA A 201 -11.73 1.23 -1.38
N ILE A 202 -10.92 1.49 -2.42
CA ILE A 202 -11.22 2.54 -3.42
C ILE A 202 -12.40 2.22 -4.34
N VAL A 203 -12.91 0.98 -4.30
CA VAL A 203 -13.94 0.51 -5.22
C VAL A 203 -15.32 0.82 -4.66
N LYS A 204 -15.98 1.83 -5.22
CA LYS A 204 -17.35 2.18 -4.83
C LYS A 204 -18.30 1.00 -5.05
N GLY A 205 -19.04 0.67 -4.01
CA GLY A 205 -19.98 -0.46 -4.04
C GLY A 205 -19.41 -1.78 -3.54
N LEU A 206 -18.10 -1.90 -3.36
CA LEU A 206 -17.50 -3.02 -2.64
C LEU A 206 -17.79 -2.86 -1.14
N ARG A 207 -18.32 -3.89 -0.51
CA ARG A 207 -18.57 -3.93 0.92
C ARG A 207 -17.76 -5.06 1.54
N PHE A 208 -16.89 -4.70 2.46
CA PHE A 208 -16.17 -5.71 3.23
C PHE A 208 -17.13 -6.47 4.17
N PRO A 209 -16.96 -7.79 4.33
CA PRO A 209 -17.57 -8.54 5.42
C PRO A 209 -17.21 -7.94 6.78
N GLN A 210 -17.93 -8.33 7.84
CA GLN A 210 -17.89 -7.62 9.13
C GLN A 210 -16.48 -7.59 9.74
N LYS A 211 -15.82 -8.75 9.89
CA LYS A 211 -14.48 -8.81 10.51
C LYS A 211 -13.41 -8.16 9.63
N VAL A 212 -13.51 -8.29 8.29
CA VAL A 212 -12.60 -7.60 7.35
C VAL A 212 -12.71 -6.09 7.50
N ARG A 213 -13.94 -5.57 7.61
CA ARG A 213 -14.16 -4.14 7.83
C ARG A 213 -13.60 -3.67 9.17
N ASP A 214 -13.93 -4.37 10.24
CA ASP A 214 -13.49 -4.02 11.60
C ASP A 214 -11.96 -4.02 11.71
N TYR A 215 -11.32 -5.03 11.10
CA TYR A 215 -9.86 -5.10 10.98
C TYR A 215 -9.29 -3.92 10.17
N PHE A 216 -9.86 -3.65 9.00
CA PHE A 216 -9.41 -2.57 8.12
C PHE A 216 -9.47 -1.22 8.84
N GLU A 217 -10.61 -0.90 9.44
CA GLU A 217 -10.84 0.37 10.15
C GLU A 217 -9.91 0.52 11.36
N ALA A 218 -9.82 -0.52 12.20
CA ALA A 218 -8.98 -0.51 13.39
C ALA A 218 -7.49 -0.38 13.05
N MET A 219 -7.02 -1.12 12.03
CA MET A 219 -5.62 -1.06 11.61
C MET A 219 -5.26 0.25 10.93
N MET A 220 -6.11 0.79 10.04
CA MET A 220 -5.89 2.11 9.43
C MET A 220 -5.82 3.21 10.50
N SER A 221 -6.71 3.16 11.49
CA SER A 221 -6.68 4.08 12.66
C SER A 221 -5.40 3.92 13.47
N ARG A 222 -4.97 2.68 13.76
CA ARG A 222 -3.77 2.38 14.53
C ARG A 222 -2.50 2.94 13.91
N ILE A 223 -2.38 2.87 12.60
CA ILE A 223 -1.21 3.37 11.85
C ILE A 223 -1.33 4.86 11.48
N GLY A 224 -2.49 5.50 11.72
CA GLY A 224 -2.69 6.93 11.47
C GLY A 224 -2.81 7.34 10.00
N TYR A 225 -3.05 6.38 9.09
CA TYR A 225 -3.28 6.68 7.66
C TYR A 225 -4.77 6.71 7.34
N GLN A 226 -5.15 7.62 6.44
CA GLN A 226 -6.51 7.65 5.92
C GLN A 226 -6.67 6.71 4.73
N PRO A 227 -7.82 6.03 4.60
CA PRO A 227 -8.17 5.32 3.38
C PRO A 227 -8.18 6.26 2.17
N LEU A 228 -7.83 5.71 1.00
CA LEU A 228 -8.06 6.44 -0.26
C LEU A 228 -9.56 6.54 -0.54
N PRO A 229 -10.02 7.62 -1.21
CA PRO A 229 -11.45 7.81 -1.49
C PRO A 229 -12.00 6.70 -2.40
N ALA A 230 -13.23 6.27 -2.12
CA ALA A 230 -13.93 5.28 -2.97
C ALA A 230 -14.62 5.97 -4.16
N ILE A 231 -14.37 5.47 -5.37
CA ILE A 231 -14.92 5.98 -6.63
C ILE A 231 -15.53 4.85 -7.48
#